data_8e7f5dc1febe184b50978163c46129e6
#
_entry.id   8e7f5dc1febe184b50978163c46129e6
#
_cell.length_a   1.000
_cell.length_b   1.000
_cell.length_c   1.000
_cell.angle_alpha   90.00
_cell.angle_beta   90.00
_cell.angle_gamma   90.00
#
_symmetry.space_group_name_H-M   'P 1'
#
loop_
_entity.id
_entity.type
_entity.pdbx_description
1 polymer ?
#
loop_
_entity_poly.entity_id
_entity_poly.type
_entity_poly.pdbx_seq_one_letter_code
_entity_poly.pdbx_strand_id
1 'polypeptide(L)'
;MLQLRQRWLVWAVLWCAITALGCVALARLELAQLRDNFETDARIAHRLLSQRVVQHDAVMATLALLQPAADASQPEQRLPSVYPQIIGVHRQDRDAVWPNERLRNAATLSRALRRPVLAEADLARGRYQLVLAAEPTSYALQLDLRAVVPWSEWPMVPDTSPVRVTLEHEGQIFVLQPGHLRDGGWRFEFHKHLAAESQPFDVFALRQVGWGELPWGWMLAWALLVAAVLAAWQALLRQRAERQRAEELLRLGQVGRLNTLGELAAGMAHELNQPLTAVLANTQAAGRLLNDDPPELASARAAMAQAVEQARRASEVVGRLRRAVERPGLAAQPVVLQGAVRNALYLLEPELKRREVTPQLEMPSAPVTVLAEPVALEQIIHNLLMNALQALEQVPTTERRLGVTLAEADRQGVVTISDCGPGMAADVLPRIFGPFFTTRDAGLGLGLSLCETLATGMGGSLTAAHNLPRGAVFRLSLPLADTP
;
A
#
# COMPACT_ATOMS: atom_id res chain seq x y z
N MET A 1 -4.76 1.35 21.42
CA MET A 1 -5.81 1.85 20.51
C MET A 1 -5.70 3.34 20.16
N LEU A 2 -5.38 4.25 21.10
CA LEU A 2 -5.26 5.70 20.84
C LEU A 2 -4.16 6.07 19.82
N GLN A 3 -2.98 5.45 19.86
CA GLN A 3 -1.87 5.75 18.94
C GLN A 3 -2.14 5.29 17.48
N LEU A 4 -2.92 4.26 17.27
CA LEU A 4 -3.36 3.82 15.95
C LEU A 4 -4.34 4.82 15.32
N ARG A 5 -5.30 5.35 16.11
CA ARG A 5 -6.25 6.38 15.67
C ARG A 5 -5.55 7.69 15.28
N GLN A 6 -4.56 8.13 16.04
CA GLN A 6 -3.79 9.35 15.72
C GLN A 6 -3.02 9.22 14.40
N ARG A 7 -2.43 8.07 14.12
CA ARG A 7 -1.71 7.83 12.85
C ARG A 7 -2.65 7.87 11.64
N TRP A 8 -3.84 7.29 11.73
CA TRP A 8 -4.84 7.35 10.68
C TRP A 8 -5.32 8.77 10.40
N LEU A 9 -5.52 9.57 11.44
CA LEU A 9 -5.89 10.98 11.31
C LEU A 9 -4.84 11.80 10.55
N VAL A 10 -3.56 11.60 10.86
CA VAL A 10 -2.47 12.30 10.16
C VAL A 10 -2.46 12.00 8.66
N TRP A 11 -2.61 10.72 8.28
CA TRP A 11 -2.65 10.32 6.87
C TRP A 11 -3.89 10.84 6.15
N ALA A 12 -5.05 10.83 6.81
CA ALA A 12 -6.29 11.38 6.28
C ALA A 12 -6.18 12.89 6.05
N VAL A 13 -5.63 13.65 7.01
CA VAL A 13 -5.40 15.08 6.88
C VAL A 13 -4.42 15.38 5.74
N LEU A 14 -3.33 14.63 5.64
CA LEU A 14 -2.35 14.78 4.57
C LEU A 14 -3.00 14.52 3.19
N TRP A 15 -3.78 13.44 3.07
CA TRP A 15 -4.52 13.16 1.85
C TRP A 15 -5.49 14.27 1.47
N CYS A 16 -6.31 14.75 2.44
CA CYS A 16 -7.23 15.86 2.21
C CYS A 16 -6.51 17.14 1.76
N ALA A 17 -5.39 17.48 2.40
CA ALA A 17 -4.63 18.69 2.08
C ALA A 17 -4.03 18.63 0.66
N ILE A 18 -3.36 17.53 0.30
CA ILE A 18 -2.76 17.37 -1.03
C ILE A 18 -3.85 17.30 -2.11
N THR A 19 -4.95 16.59 -1.84
CA THR A 19 -6.07 16.48 -2.77
C THR A 19 -6.72 17.83 -2.99
N ALA A 20 -7.01 18.59 -1.93
CA ALA A 20 -7.60 19.92 -2.03
C ALA A 20 -6.71 20.88 -2.83
N LEU A 21 -5.39 20.87 -2.58
CA LEU A 21 -4.44 21.71 -3.31
C LEU A 21 -4.44 21.38 -4.81
N GLY A 22 -4.41 20.11 -5.16
CA GLY A 22 -4.45 19.67 -6.57
C GLY A 22 -5.78 19.99 -7.25
N CYS A 23 -6.92 19.80 -6.56
CA CYS A 23 -8.23 20.16 -7.09
C CYS A 23 -8.36 21.67 -7.35
N VAL A 24 -7.85 22.51 -6.43
CA VAL A 24 -7.83 23.97 -6.64
C VAL A 24 -6.94 24.34 -7.82
N ALA A 25 -5.78 23.70 -7.98
CA ALA A 25 -4.90 23.94 -9.12
C ALA A 25 -5.57 23.55 -10.45
N LEU A 26 -6.20 22.36 -10.52
CA LEU A 26 -6.93 21.91 -11.71
C LEU A 26 -8.11 22.83 -12.04
N ALA A 27 -8.88 23.27 -11.03
CA ALA A 27 -9.96 24.22 -11.24
C ALA A 27 -9.46 25.54 -11.80
N ARG A 28 -8.35 26.07 -11.28
CA ARG A 28 -7.77 27.33 -11.78
C ARG A 28 -7.27 27.23 -13.22
N LEU A 29 -6.64 26.12 -13.58
CA LEU A 29 -6.17 25.87 -14.94
C LEU A 29 -7.35 25.81 -15.92
N GLU A 30 -8.40 25.08 -15.59
CA GLU A 30 -9.60 24.97 -16.41
C GLU A 30 -10.30 26.32 -16.57
N LEU A 31 -10.49 27.06 -15.47
CA LEU A 31 -11.11 28.38 -15.52
C LEU A 31 -10.28 29.38 -16.33
N ALA A 32 -8.96 29.33 -16.26
CA ALA A 32 -8.08 30.16 -17.09
C ALA A 32 -8.26 29.83 -18.58
N GLN A 33 -8.29 28.55 -18.93
CA GLN A 33 -8.49 28.10 -20.31
C GLN A 33 -9.88 28.50 -20.86
N LEU A 34 -10.94 28.33 -20.05
CA LEU A 34 -12.28 28.73 -20.41
C LEU A 34 -12.39 30.25 -20.61
N ARG A 35 -11.67 31.03 -19.80
CA ARG A 35 -11.58 32.48 -19.95
C ARG A 35 -10.84 32.91 -21.21
N ASP A 36 -9.70 32.30 -21.49
CA ASP A 36 -8.90 32.61 -22.70
C ASP A 36 -9.67 32.28 -23.98
N ASN A 37 -10.39 31.16 -24.01
CA ASN A 37 -11.27 30.82 -25.12
C ASN A 37 -12.39 31.83 -25.28
N PHE A 38 -13.07 32.20 -24.18
CA PHE A 38 -14.11 33.22 -24.20
C PHE A 38 -13.61 34.59 -24.71
N GLU A 39 -12.46 35.06 -24.19
CA GLU A 39 -11.88 36.32 -24.65
C GLU A 39 -11.49 36.31 -26.10
N THR A 40 -11.01 35.17 -26.60
CA THR A 40 -10.65 34.98 -28.02
C THR A 40 -11.88 35.06 -28.90
N ASP A 41 -12.93 34.32 -28.58
CA ASP A 41 -14.19 34.35 -29.31
C ASP A 41 -14.84 35.72 -29.30
N ALA A 42 -14.85 36.39 -28.12
CA ALA A 42 -15.36 37.75 -27.99
C ALA A 42 -14.59 38.76 -28.81
N ARG A 43 -13.25 38.66 -28.91
CA ARG A 43 -12.41 39.52 -29.75
C ARG A 43 -12.67 39.28 -31.25
N ILE A 44 -12.85 38.03 -31.68
CA ILE A 44 -13.21 37.69 -33.05
C ILE A 44 -14.59 38.27 -33.39
N ALA A 45 -15.59 38.06 -32.54
CA ALA A 45 -16.92 38.62 -32.71
C ALA A 45 -16.92 40.15 -32.82
N HIS A 46 -16.21 40.82 -31.88
CA HIS A 46 -16.02 42.28 -31.95
C HIS A 46 -15.33 42.73 -33.25
N ARG A 47 -14.28 42.04 -33.70
CA ARG A 47 -13.60 42.36 -34.95
C ARG A 47 -14.52 42.25 -36.17
N LEU A 48 -15.30 41.18 -36.25
CA LEU A 48 -16.26 40.96 -37.33
C LEU A 48 -17.33 42.04 -37.38
N LEU A 49 -17.92 42.41 -36.23
CA LEU A 49 -18.87 43.50 -36.14
C LEU A 49 -18.23 44.84 -36.48
N SER A 50 -17.04 45.11 -36.01
CA SER A 50 -16.30 46.34 -36.33
C SER A 50 -16.00 46.46 -37.85
N GLN A 51 -15.66 45.36 -38.53
CA GLN A 51 -15.49 45.33 -39.96
C GLN A 51 -16.79 45.69 -40.71
N ARG A 52 -17.94 45.18 -40.25
CA ARG A 52 -19.25 45.47 -40.82
C ARG A 52 -19.63 46.95 -40.70
N VAL A 53 -19.43 47.54 -39.51
CA VAL A 53 -19.75 48.97 -39.33
C VAL A 53 -18.85 49.88 -40.13
N VAL A 54 -17.55 49.56 -40.26
CA VAL A 54 -16.63 50.28 -41.16
C VAL A 54 -17.03 50.11 -42.64
N GLN A 55 -17.54 48.93 -43.02
CA GLN A 55 -18.06 48.69 -44.36
C GLN A 55 -19.29 49.57 -44.68
N HIS A 56 -20.18 49.83 -43.69
CA HIS A 56 -21.29 50.73 -43.87
C HIS A 56 -20.83 52.17 -44.16
N ASP A 57 -19.80 52.62 -43.46
CA ASP A 57 -19.21 53.94 -43.68
C ASP A 57 -18.61 54.03 -45.09
N ALA A 58 -17.91 53.00 -45.54
CA ALA A 58 -17.34 52.94 -46.90
C ALA A 58 -18.43 52.93 -47.98
N VAL A 59 -19.53 52.18 -47.76
CA VAL A 59 -20.69 52.21 -48.66
C VAL A 59 -21.29 53.60 -48.78
N MET A 60 -21.50 54.28 -47.64
CA MET A 60 -22.04 55.65 -47.65
C MET A 60 -21.09 56.65 -48.32
N ALA A 61 -19.80 56.56 -48.07
CA ALA A 61 -18.80 57.39 -48.73
C ALA A 61 -18.81 57.17 -50.28
N THR A 62 -18.94 55.91 -50.72
CA THR A 62 -19.05 55.55 -52.11
C THR A 62 -20.32 56.13 -52.74
N LEU A 63 -21.46 56.04 -52.08
CA LEU A 63 -22.72 56.63 -52.52
C LEU A 63 -22.60 58.14 -52.70
N ALA A 64 -21.91 58.78 -51.77
CA ALA A 64 -21.71 60.23 -51.83
C ALA A 64 -20.84 60.69 -53.02
N LEU A 65 -19.97 59.82 -53.51
CA LEU A 65 -19.13 60.08 -54.72
C LEU A 65 -19.86 59.80 -56.05
N LEU A 66 -20.92 59.00 -56.05
CA LEU A 66 -21.69 58.68 -57.19
C LEU A 66 -22.53 59.91 -57.57
N GLN A 67 -22.24 60.52 -58.74
CA GLN A 67 -23.11 61.59 -59.24
C GLN A 67 -24.45 60.98 -59.65
N PRO A 68 -25.57 61.59 -59.26
CA PRO A 68 -26.87 61.11 -59.69
C PRO A 68 -26.94 61.07 -61.18
N ALA A 69 -27.17 59.93 -61.81
CA ALA A 69 -27.44 59.79 -63.18
C ALA A 69 -28.69 60.60 -63.54
N ALA A 70 -28.68 61.29 -64.69
CA ALA A 70 -29.85 62.05 -65.19
C ALA A 70 -31.07 61.15 -65.49
N ASP A 71 -30.82 59.83 -65.63
CA ASP A 71 -31.84 58.82 -65.84
C ASP A 71 -32.48 58.35 -64.57
N ALA A 72 -33.78 58.03 -64.60
CA ALA A 72 -34.65 57.62 -63.46
C ALA A 72 -34.18 56.28 -62.73
N SER A 73 -33.02 55.74 -63.08
CA SER A 73 -32.47 54.59 -62.35
C SER A 73 -31.83 55.04 -61.03
N GLN A 74 -32.45 54.59 -59.95
CA GLN A 74 -31.90 54.80 -58.59
C GLN A 74 -31.01 53.61 -58.19
N PRO A 75 -29.72 53.62 -58.54
CA PRO A 75 -28.83 52.48 -58.26
C PRO A 75 -28.69 52.16 -56.77
N GLU A 76 -28.91 53.18 -55.94
CA GLU A 76 -28.94 53.03 -54.46
C GLU A 76 -30.04 52.08 -53.99
N GLN A 77 -31.14 51.91 -54.69
CA GLN A 77 -32.20 50.98 -54.33
C GLN A 77 -31.82 49.49 -54.53
N ARG A 78 -30.73 49.23 -55.26
CA ARG A 78 -30.18 47.85 -55.40
C ARG A 78 -29.28 47.42 -54.24
N LEU A 79 -28.87 48.34 -53.35
CA LEU A 79 -28.00 47.99 -52.21
C LEU A 79 -28.55 46.91 -51.29
N PRO A 80 -29.86 46.86 -50.96
CA PRO A 80 -30.39 45.78 -50.18
C PRO A 80 -30.21 44.37 -50.78
N SER A 81 -30.13 44.27 -52.08
CA SER A 81 -29.87 42.95 -52.73
C SER A 81 -28.42 42.50 -52.63
N VAL A 82 -27.47 43.44 -52.46
CA VAL A 82 -26.02 43.16 -52.30
C VAL A 82 -25.61 43.11 -50.85
N TYR A 83 -26.23 43.94 -50.04
CA TYR A 83 -25.95 44.08 -48.60
C TYR A 83 -27.22 43.82 -47.78
N PRO A 84 -27.49 42.57 -47.38
CA PRO A 84 -28.74 42.19 -46.70
C PRO A 84 -29.03 42.98 -45.42
N GLN A 85 -28.02 43.54 -44.78
CA GLN A 85 -28.15 44.39 -43.58
C GLN A 85 -28.71 45.78 -43.89
N ILE A 86 -28.72 46.24 -45.15
CA ILE A 86 -29.31 47.51 -45.57
C ILE A 86 -30.77 47.25 -45.93
N ILE A 87 -31.70 47.79 -45.16
CA ILE A 87 -33.14 47.61 -45.41
C ILE A 87 -33.63 48.63 -46.47
N GLY A 88 -33.09 49.82 -46.40
CA GLY A 88 -33.49 50.90 -47.32
C GLY A 88 -32.43 52.01 -47.41
N VAL A 89 -32.51 52.73 -48.52
CA VAL A 89 -31.67 53.90 -48.76
C VAL A 89 -32.61 55.05 -49.10
N HIS A 90 -32.49 56.13 -48.34
CA HIS A 90 -33.21 57.39 -48.61
C HIS A 90 -32.24 58.41 -49.12
N ARG A 91 -32.55 58.95 -50.24
CA ARG A 91 -31.80 60.00 -50.89
C ARG A 91 -32.47 61.35 -50.69
N GLN A 92 -31.68 62.39 -50.48
CA GLN A 92 -32.13 63.74 -50.27
C GLN A 92 -31.29 64.67 -51.10
N ASP A 93 -31.95 65.32 -52.08
CA ASP A 93 -31.29 66.33 -52.95
C ASP A 93 -31.14 67.68 -52.20
N ARG A 94 -30.28 68.53 -52.72
CA ARG A 94 -29.80 69.79 -52.10
C ARG A 94 -30.91 70.69 -51.54
N ASP A 95 -32.04 70.77 -52.16
CA ASP A 95 -33.11 71.74 -51.85
C ASP A 95 -34.22 71.09 -50.99
N ALA A 96 -34.13 69.82 -50.65
CA ALA A 96 -35.13 69.10 -49.89
C ALA A 96 -34.74 69.02 -48.37
N VAL A 97 -35.75 68.99 -47.49
CA VAL A 97 -35.56 68.94 -46.07
C VAL A 97 -35.92 67.53 -45.57
N TRP A 98 -35.11 66.95 -44.75
CA TRP A 98 -35.39 65.65 -44.10
C TRP A 98 -36.73 65.73 -43.33
N PRO A 99 -37.61 64.79 -43.47
CA PRO A 99 -38.95 64.85 -42.87
C PRO A 99 -38.86 64.71 -41.35
N ASN A 100 -37.89 64.01 -40.80
CA ASN A 100 -37.73 63.77 -39.38
C ASN A 100 -36.68 64.75 -38.78
N GLU A 101 -36.95 65.33 -37.62
CA GLU A 101 -36.03 66.23 -36.93
C GLU A 101 -34.70 65.58 -36.58
N ARG A 102 -34.70 64.30 -36.18
CA ARG A 102 -33.47 63.52 -35.88
C ARG A 102 -32.58 63.41 -37.09
N LEU A 103 -33.16 63.16 -38.27
CA LEU A 103 -32.42 63.09 -39.54
C LEU A 103 -31.85 64.49 -39.90
N ARG A 104 -32.55 65.60 -39.65
CA ARG A 104 -32.03 66.96 -39.87
C ARG A 104 -30.85 67.27 -38.97
N ASN A 105 -30.94 66.93 -37.71
CA ASN A 105 -29.89 67.16 -36.75
C ASN A 105 -28.65 66.32 -37.08
N ALA A 106 -28.85 65.02 -37.40
CA ALA A 106 -27.76 64.17 -37.83
C ALA A 106 -27.12 64.63 -39.14
N ALA A 107 -27.89 65.10 -40.13
CA ALA A 107 -27.36 65.69 -41.36
C ALA A 107 -26.53 66.96 -41.10
N THR A 108 -26.95 67.78 -40.18
CA THR A 108 -26.19 69.02 -39.80
C THR A 108 -24.87 68.60 -39.14
N LEU A 109 -24.91 67.63 -38.23
CA LEU A 109 -23.70 67.13 -37.57
C LEU A 109 -22.78 66.37 -38.58
N SER A 110 -23.36 65.57 -39.46
CA SER A 110 -22.60 64.88 -40.51
C SER A 110 -21.87 65.84 -41.43
N ARG A 111 -22.48 66.98 -41.77
CA ARG A 111 -21.87 68.01 -42.60
C ARG A 111 -20.71 68.70 -41.88
N ALA A 112 -20.85 68.93 -40.56
CA ALA A 112 -19.80 69.51 -39.75
C ALA A 112 -18.59 68.52 -39.60
N LEU A 113 -18.89 67.25 -39.34
CA LEU A 113 -17.87 66.19 -39.12
C LEU A 113 -17.31 65.60 -40.41
N ARG A 114 -17.94 65.80 -41.57
CA ARG A 114 -17.65 65.20 -42.87
C ARG A 114 -17.58 63.68 -42.86
N ARG A 115 -18.45 63.07 -42.08
CA ARG A 115 -18.55 61.58 -41.93
C ARG A 115 -20.00 61.19 -41.70
N PRO A 116 -20.32 59.89 -41.89
CA PRO A 116 -21.62 59.36 -41.46
C PRO A 116 -21.86 59.59 -39.99
N VAL A 117 -23.13 59.82 -39.62
CA VAL A 117 -23.55 60.03 -38.23
C VAL A 117 -24.80 59.18 -37.94
N LEU A 118 -24.90 58.61 -36.79
CA LEU A 118 -26.07 57.93 -36.29
C LEU A 118 -27.21 58.92 -36.10
N ALA A 119 -28.30 58.75 -36.80
CA ALA A 119 -29.47 59.63 -36.69
C ALA A 119 -30.48 59.12 -35.65
N GLU A 120 -30.70 57.81 -35.70
CA GLU A 120 -31.66 57.15 -34.82
C GLU A 120 -31.22 55.70 -34.60
N ALA A 121 -31.33 55.22 -33.35
CA ALA A 121 -31.16 53.82 -32.98
C ALA A 121 -32.41 53.34 -32.24
N ASP A 122 -33.13 52.41 -32.84
CA ASP A 122 -34.23 51.66 -32.19
C ASP A 122 -33.75 50.23 -31.96
N LEU A 123 -32.97 50.05 -30.87
CA LEU A 123 -32.41 48.74 -30.53
C LEU A 123 -33.48 47.73 -30.14
N ALA A 124 -34.65 48.20 -29.68
CA ALA A 124 -35.77 47.30 -29.34
C ALA A 124 -36.32 46.57 -30.60
N ARG A 125 -36.30 47.26 -31.74
CA ARG A 125 -36.67 46.68 -33.04
C ARG A 125 -35.49 46.14 -33.85
N GLY A 126 -34.25 46.36 -33.36
CA GLY A 126 -33.02 45.95 -34.06
C GLY A 126 -32.75 46.78 -35.32
N ARG A 127 -33.12 48.07 -35.33
CA ARG A 127 -32.91 48.96 -36.50
C ARG A 127 -32.24 50.24 -36.10
N TYR A 128 -31.43 50.77 -37.00
CA TYR A 128 -30.81 52.08 -36.83
C TYR A 128 -30.65 52.78 -38.17
N GLN A 129 -30.45 54.08 -38.12
CA GLN A 129 -30.32 54.93 -39.34
C GLN A 129 -29.02 55.73 -39.27
N LEU A 130 -28.25 55.68 -40.32
CA LEU A 130 -27.06 56.49 -40.55
C LEU A 130 -27.33 57.53 -41.57
N VAL A 131 -26.83 58.77 -41.37
CA VAL A 131 -26.93 59.85 -42.34
C VAL A 131 -25.54 60.34 -42.71
N LEU A 132 -25.31 60.47 -44.02
CA LEU A 132 -24.15 61.18 -44.55
C LEU A 132 -24.65 62.36 -45.41
N ALA A 133 -24.37 63.56 -44.93
CA ALA A 133 -24.60 64.77 -45.65
C ALA A 133 -23.44 65.04 -46.61
N ALA A 134 -23.76 65.02 -47.90
CA ALA A 134 -22.82 65.29 -48.96
C ALA A 134 -23.43 66.24 -50.03
N GLU A 135 -22.62 66.83 -50.85
CA GLU A 135 -23.08 67.67 -51.96
C GLU A 135 -22.77 66.97 -53.27
N PRO A 136 -23.69 66.87 -54.20
CA PRO A 136 -25.01 67.55 -54.21
C PRO A 136 -26.11 66.81 -53.52
N THR A 137 -25.90 65.53 -53.04
CA THR A 137 -26.94 64.63 -52.55
C THR A 137 -26.51 64.02 -51.23
N SER A 138 -27.43 64.05 -50.25
CA SER A 138 -27.25 63.39 -48.95
C SER A 138 -27.96 62.03 -48.94
N TYR A 139 -27.44 61.07 -48.18
CA TYR A 139 -28.00 59.73 -48.06
C TYR A 139 -28.28 59.36 -46.64
N ALA A 140 -29.38 58.62 -46.42
CA ALA A 140 -29.64 57.95 -45.14
C ALA A 140 -29.80 56.44 -45.40
N LEU A 141 -29.02 55.64 -44.69
CA LEU A 141 -29.15 54.18 -44.70
C LEU A 141 -29.92 53.70 -43.50
N GLN A 142 -30.94 52.88 -43.74
CA GLN A 142 -31.63 52.13 -42.70
C GLN A 142 -31.04 50.72 -42.63
N LEU A 143 -30.62 50.32 -41.47
CA LEU A 143 -29.89 49.07 -41.23
C LEU A 143 -30.63 48.17 -40.26
N ASP A 144 -30.51 46.84 -40.47
CA ASP A 144 -31.02 45.79 -39.57
C ASP A 144 -29.86 45.17 -38.83
N LEU A 145 -29.83 45.30 -37.52
CA LEU A 145 -28.83 44.72 -36.63
C LEU A 145 -28.78 43.17 -36.69
N ARG A 146 -29.90 42.53 -37.00
CA ARG A 146 -29.97 41.07 -37.10
C ARG A 146 -29.16 40.54 -38.29
N ALA A 147 -29.12 41.33 -39.38
CA ALA A 147 -28.40 41.00 -40.60
C ALA A 147 -26.95 41.49 -40.60
N VAL A 148 -26.54 42.28 -39.59
CA VAL A 148 -25.15 42.76 -39.43
C VAL A 148 -24.21 41.62 -39.09
N VAL A 149 -24.67 40.59 -38.34
CA VAL A 149 -23.82 39.49 -37.88
C VAL A 149 -23.48 38.55 -39.04
N PRO A 150 -22.20 38.35 -39.37
CA PRO A 150 -21.79 37.39 -40.41
C PRO A 150 -21.77 35.96 -39.80
N TRP A 151 -22.92 35.35 -39.73
CA TRP A 151 -23.10 34.03 -39.08
C TRP A 151 -22.19 32.93 -39.65
N SER A 152 -21.80 32.99 -40.92
CA SER A 152 -20.87 32.02 -41.53
C SER A 152 -19.45 32.08 -40.96
N GLU A 153 -19.05 33.25 -40.45
CA GLU A 153 -17.71 33.48 -39.88
C GLU A 153 -17.72 33.65 -38.36
N TRP A 154 -18.93 33.58 -37.76
CA TRP A 154 -19.13 33.82 -36.35
C TRP A 154 -18.44 32.74 -35.53
N PRO A 155 -17.63 33.09 -34.50
CA PRO A 155 -16.80 32.12 -33.76
C PRO A 155 -17.59 31.19 -32.86
N MET A 156 -18.87 31.48 -32.63
CA MET A 156 -19.73 30.79 -31.69
C MET A 156 -20.95 30.22 -32.37
N VAL A 157 -21.39 29.01 -32.03
CA VAL A 157 -22.64 28.46 -32.55
C VAL A 157 -23.81 29.11 -31.82
N PRO A 158 -24.72 29.85 -32.48
CA PRO A 158 -25.74 30.66 -31.83
C PRO A 158 -26.67 29.88 -30.88
N ASP A 159 -27.05 28.66 -31.30
CA ASP A 159 -28.05 27.86 -30.57
C ASP A 159 -27.49 27.12 -29.36
N THR A 160 -26.19 26.89 -29.29
CA THR A 160 -25.56 26.06 -28.24
C THR A 160 -24.53 26.81 -27.39
N SER A 161 -24.11 27.99 -27.85
CA SER A 161 -23.06 28.74 -27.16
C SER A 161 -23.51 29.21 -25.76
N PRO A 162 -22.66 29.08 -24.74
CA PRO A 162 -22.93 29.64 -23.42
C PRO A 162 -22.69 31.15 -23.33
N VAL A 163 -22.25 31.78 -24.43
CA VAL A 163 -21.90 33.20 -24.46
C VAL A 163 -23.08 34.02 -24.97
N ARG A 164 -23.49 35.01 -24.18
CA ARG A 164 -24.42 36.03 -24.58
C ARG A 164 -23.64 37.20 -25.19
N VAL A 165 -24.07 37.68 -26.36
CA VAL A 165 -23.50 38.88 -27.00
C VAL A 165 -24.60 39.90 -27.20
N THR A 166 -24.35 41.13 -26.71
CA THR A 166 -25.28 42.25 -26.87
C THR A 166 -24.60 43.47 -27.50
N LEU A 167 -25.37 44.29 -28.20
CA LEU A 167 -25.01 45.64 -28.55
C LEU A 167 -25.76 46.62 -27.66
N GLU A 168 -25.06 47.61 -27.17
CA GLU A 168 -25.60 48.62 -26.26
C GLU A 168 -25.37 50.00 -26.81
N HIS A 169 -26.35 50.87 -26.66
CA HIS A 169 -26.26 52.27 -27.01
C HIS A 169 -27.26 53.11 -26.20
N GLU A 170 -26.82 54.16 -25.55
CA GLU A 170 -27.65 55.07 -24.74
C GLU A 170 -28.65 54.32 -23.79
N GLY A 171 -28.20 53.25 -23.16
CA GLY A 171 -29.05 52.48 -22.24
C GLY A 171 -30.01 51.48 -22.92
N GLN A 172 -30.09 51.45 -24.25
CA GLN A 172 -30.82 50.41 -24.97
C GLN A 172 -29.91 49.23 -25.26
N ILE A 173 -30.48 48.02 -25.22
CA ILE A 173 -29.75 46.76 -25.39
C ILE A 173 -30.40 45.96 -26.55
N PHE A 174 -29.59 45.51 -27.47
CA PHE A 174 -30.00 44.55 -28.51
C PHE A 174 -29.22 43.24 -28.33
N VAL A 175 -29.93 42.12 -28.19
CA VAL A 175 -29.34 40.79 -28.02
C VAL A 175 -29.03 40.23 -29.42
N LEU A 176 -27.75 40.18 -29.78
CA LEU A 176 -27.28 39.53 -31.01
C LEU A 176 -27.34 38.02 -30.89
N GLN A 177 -26.82 37.51 -29.80
CA GLN A 177 -26.79 36.08 -29.45
C GLN A 177 -27.25 35.91 -28.00
N PRO A 178 -28.33 35.15 -27.76
CA PRO A 178 -28.93 35.06 -26.41
C PRO A 178 -28.02 34.31 -25.42
N GLY A 179 -27.25 33.33 -25.88
CA GLY A 179 -26.42 32.47 -25.04
C GLY A 179 -27.22 31.64 -24.05
N HIS A 180 -26.65 30.55 -23.59
CA HIS A 180 -27.21 29.71 -22.55
C HIS A 180 -26.54 30.04 -21.22
N LEU A 181 -26.98 31.13 -20.58
CA LEU A 181 -26.48 31.53 -19.26
C LEU A 181 -27.01 30.60 -18.18
N ARG A 182 -26.13 30.15 -17.29
CA ARG A 182 -26.46 29.36 -16.10
C ARG A 182 -26.39 30.23 -14.86
N ASP A 183 -27.23 29.95 -13.86
CA ASP A 183 -27.17 30.67 -12.60
C ASP A 183 -26.00 30.19 -11.73
N GLY A 184 -25.25 31.16 -11.14
CA GLY A 184 -24.14 30.87 -10.23
C GLY A 184 -22.80 30.58 -10.94
N GLY A 185 -21.72 30.45 -10.15
CA GLY A 185 -20.39 30.17 -10.67
C GLY A 185 -19.54 31.42 -10.99
N TRP A 186 -18.67 31.30 -12.00
CA TRP A 186 -17.75 32.37 -12.40
C TRP A 186 -18.26 33.11 -13.60
N ARG A 187 -18.20 34.45 -13.53
CA ARG A 187 -18.67 35.36 -14.58
C ARG A 187 -17.46 35.94 -15.32
N PHE A 188 -17.44 35.81 -16.65
CA PHE A 188 -16.47 36.42 -17.56
C PHE A 188 -17.18 37.46 -18.42
N GLU A 189 -16.59 38.65 -18.50
CA GLU A 189 -17.15 39.77 -19.22
C GLU A 189 -16.11 40.32 -20.19
N PHE A 190 -16.60 40.73 -21.36
CA PHE A 190 -15.84 41.42 -22.37
C PHE A 190 -16.66 42.64 -22.81
N HIS A 191 -16.04 43.81 -22.79
CA HIS A 191 -16.67 45.06 -23.20
C HIS A 191 -15.72 45.84 -24.11
N LYS A 192 -16.22 46.31 -25.29
CA LYS A 192 -15.44 47.12 -26.23
C LYS A 192 -16.33 47.87 -27.18
N HIS A 193 -15.97 49.13 -27.51
CA HIS A 193 -16.61 49.95 -28.53
C HIS A 193 -16.32 49.41 -29.92
N LEU A 194 -17.30 49.52 -30.84
CA LEU A 194 -17.09 49.25 -32.26
C LEU A 194 -16.10 50.26 -32.89
N ALA A 195 -15.41 49.87 -33.98
CA ALA A 195 -14.33 50.64 -34.55
C ALA A 195 -14.77 51.89 -35.31
N ALA A 196 -16.07 52.02 -35.68
CA ALA A 196 -16.58 53.17 -36.41
C ALA A 196 -17.18 54.20 -35.45
N GLU A 197 -16.62 55.44 -35.45
CA GLU A 197 -17.16 56.53 -34.67
C GLU A 197 -18.56 57.01 -35.11
N SER A 198 -18.95 56.65 -36.36
CA SER A 198 -20.28 56.88 -36.89
C SER A 198 -21.39 56.06 -36.23
N GLN A 199 -20.99 54.96 -35.59
CA GLN A 199 -21.85 53.94 -34.99
C GLN A 199 -21.36 53.60 -33.60
N PRO A 200 -21.62 54.47 -32.59
CA PRO A 200 -21.08 54.33 -31.26
C PRO A 200 -21.82 53.26 -30.44
N PHE A 201 -21.73 52.05 -30.92
CA PHE A 201 -22.27 50.88 -30.20
C PHE A 201 -21.21 50.19 -29.38
N ASP A 202 -21.60 49.75 -28.22
CA ASP A 202 -20.81 48.92 -27.33
C ASP A 202 -21.14 47.43 -27.52
N VAL A 203 -20.10 46.65 -27.73
CA VAL A 203 -20.21 45.18 -27.74
C VAL A 203 -19.96 44.69 -26.35
N PHE A 204 -20.94 44.04 -25.76
CA PHE A 204 -20.80 43.38 -24.47
C PHE A 204 -20.98 41.87 -24.65
N ALA A 205 -20.00 41.08 -24.25
CA ALA A 205 -20.12 39.63 -24.22
C ALA A 205 -20.04 39.14 -22.77
N LEU A 206 -20.86 38.15 -22.45
CA LEU A 206 -21.00 37.56 -21.12
C LEU A 206 -21.02 36.06 -21.21
N ARG A 207 -20.16 35.39 -20.42
CA ARG A 207 -20.19 33.95 -20.16
C ARG A 207 -20.27 33.66 -18.69
N GLN A 208 -21.12 32.73 -18.31
CA GLN A 208 -21.24 32.26 -16.96
C GLN A 208 -20.86 30.78 -16.90
N VAL A 209 -19.77 30.46 -16.17
CA VAL A 209 -19.23 29.11 -16.03
C VAL A 209 -19.78 28.49 -14.77
N GLY A 210 -20.55 27.44 -14.90
CA GLY A 210 -21.14 26.72 -13.77
C GLY A 210 -20.20 25.70 -13.16
N TRP A 211 -20.53 25.23 -11.98
CA TRP A 211 -19.80 24.16 -11.28
C TRP A 211 -19.67 22.86 -12.08
N GLY A 212 -20.65 22.56 -12.96
CA GLY A 212 -20.65 21.37 -13.81
C GLY A 212 -19.59 21.39 -14.91
N GLU A 213 -19.00 22.56 -15.21
CA GLU A 213 -17.95 22.72 -16.23
C GLU A 213 -16.54 22.49 -15.66
N LEU A 214 -16.42 22.32 -14.34
CA LEU A 214 -15.16 21.96 -13.70
C LEU A 214 -14.73 20.54 -14.09
N PRO A 215 -13.43 20.26 -14.11
CA PRO A 215 -12.88 18.98 -14.54
C PRO A 215 -12.97 17.89 -13.46
N TRP A 216 -14.17 17.56 -13.01
CA TRP A 216 -14.43 16.60 -11.92
C TRP A 216 -13.77 15.24 -12.14
N GLY A 217 -13.68 14.77 -13.38
CA GLY A 217 -12.99 13.51 -13.71
C GLY A 217 -11.50 13.55 -13.37
N TRP A 218 -10.83 14.65 -13.72
CA TRP A 218 -9.41 14.83 -13.39
C TRP A 218 -9.18 15.05 -11.90
N MET A 219 -10.10 15.75 -11.22
CA MET A 219 -10.06 15.92 -9.76
C MET A 219 -10.20 14.59 -9.03
N LEU A 220 -11.11 13.73 -9.48
CA LEU A 220 -11.27 12.37 -8.94
C LEU A 220 -10.03 11.51 -9.21
N ALA A 221 -9.52 11.53 -10.43
CA ALA A 221 -8.29 10.81 -10.78
C ALA A 221 -7.10 11.24 -9.92
N TRP A 222 -6.95 12.55 -9.70
CA TRP A 222 -5.94 13.09 -8.80
C TRP A 222 -6.12 12.58 -7.36
N ALA A 223 -7.34 12.63 -6.81
CA ALA A 223 -7.64 12.15 -5.48
C ALA A 223 -7.29 10.67 -5.30
N LEU A 224 -7.63 9.83 -6.29
CA LEU A 224 -7.31 8.41 -6.30
C LEU A 224 -5.80 8.15 -6.42
N LEU A 225 -5.09 8.92 -7.26
CA LEU A 225 -3.64 8.84 -7.40
C LEU A 225 -2.93 9.14 -6.07
N VAL A 226 -3.32 10.24 -5.42
CA VAL A 226 -2.76 10.61 -4.11
C VAL A 226 -3.04 9.52 -3.07
N ALA A 227 -4.26 8.96 -3.04
CA ALA A 227 -4.61 7.86 -2.15
C ALA A 227 -3.74 6.62 -2.40
N ALA A 228 -3.54 6.23 -3.66
CA ALA A 228 -2.71 5.09 -4.05
C ALA A 228 -1.24 5.29 -3.66
N VAL A 229 -0.66 6.47 -3.90
CA VAL A 229 0.72 6.80 -3.53
C VAL A 229 0.91 6.76 -2.01
N LEU A 230 0.00 7.35 -1.25
CA LEU A 230 0.06 7.33 0.22
C LEU A 230 -0.12 5.91 0.79
N ALA A 231 -1.01 5.10 0.21
CA ALA A 231 -1.20 3.71 0.59
C ALA A 231 0.05 2.86 0.31
N ALA A 232 0.65 3.01 -0.87
CA ALA A 232 1.91 2.34 -1.23
C ALA A 232 3.06 2.74 -0.29
N TRP A 233 3.19 4.03 -0.01
CA TRP A 233 4.18 4.55 0.93
C TRP A 233 3.98 3.97 2.34
N GLN A 234 2.74 3.92 2.81
CA GLN A 234 2.41 3.33 4.12
C GLN A 234 2.73 1.83 4.16
N ALA A 235 2.44 1.08 3.08
CA ALA A 235 2.77 -0.34 2.97
C ALA A 235 4.30 -0.56 3.03
N LEU A 236 5.09 0.25 2.33
CA LEU A 236 6.55 0.20 2.36
C LEU A 236 7.12 0.47 3.76
N LEU A 237 6.57 1.47 4.47
CA LEU A 237 6.99 1.76 5.85
C LEU A 237 6.69 0.60 6.81
N ARG A 238 5.52 -0.05 6.66
CA ARG A 238 5.15 -1.24 7.45
C ARG A 238 6.10 -2.40 7.17
N GLN A 239 6.36 -2.68 5.90
CA GLN A 239 7.25 -3.77 5.51
C GLN A 239 8.68 -3.57 6.03
N ARG A 240 9.19 -2.34 6.00
CA ARG A 240 10.51 -2.01 6.60
C ARG A 240 10.53 -2.25 8.10
N ALA A 241 9.49 -1.80 8.82
CA ALA A 241 9.39 -1.99 10.27
C ALA A 241 9.28 -3.47 10.67
N GLU A 242 8.56 -4.28 9.89
CA GLU A 242 8.44 -5.74 10.11
C GLU A 242 9.77 -6.46 9.87
N ARG A 243 10.50 -6.09 8.81
CA ARG A 243 11.85 -6.64 8.54
C ARG A 243 12.82 -6.33 9.68
N GLN A 244 12.85 -5.10 10.15
CA GLN A 244 13.72 -4.70 11.27
C GLN A 244 13.41 -5.50 12.54
N ARG A 245 12.12 -5.70 12.86
CA ARG A 245 11.72 -6.52 14.01
C ARG A 245 12.13 -7.98 13.85
N ALA A 246 11.98 -8.57 12.68
CA ALA A 246 12.39 -9.94 12.40
C ALA A 246 13.92 -10.10 12.55
N GLU A 247 14.71 -9.16 12.04
CA GLU A 247 16.16 -9.15 12.20
C GLU A 247 16.58 -9.04 13.67
N GLU A 248 15.91 -8.19 14.44
CA GLU A 248 16.17 -8.01 15.88
C GLU A 248 15.85 -9.28 16.67
N LEU A 249 14.73 -9.95 16.39
CA LEU A 249 14.38 -11.23 17.00
C LEU A 249 15.40 -12.34 16.67
N LEU A 250 15.88 -12.41 15.42
CA LEU A 250 16.91 -13.35 15.03
C LEU A 250 18.21 -13.08 15.79
N ARG A 251 18.60 -11.80 15.93
CA ARG A 251 19.81 -11.40 16.67
C ARG A 251 19.72 -11.74 18.15
N LEU A 252 18.56 -11.48 18.78
CA LEU A 252 18.32 -11.85 20.18
C LEU A 252 18.36 -13.37 20.38
N GLY A 253 17.81 -14.14 19.44
CA GLY A 253 17.91 -15.61 19.45
C GLY A 253 19.34 -16.12 19.34
N GLN A 254 20.20 -15.47 18.55
CA GLN A 254 21.62 -15.82 18.45
C GLN A 254 22.39 -15.52 19.76
N VAL A 255 22.15 -14.35 20.34
CA VAL A 255 22.77 -13.97 21.64
C VAL A 255 22.33 -14.91 22.76
N GLY A 256 21.05 -15.29 22.81
CA GLY A 256 20.54 -16.26 23.77
C GLY A 256 21.26 -17.62 23.64
N ARG A 257 21.46 -18.11 22.40
CA ARG A 257 22.21 -19.37 22.17
C ARG A 257 23.66 -19.29 22.59
N LEU A 258 24.34 -18.15 22.33
CA LEU A 258 25.74 -17.95 22.74
C LEU A 258 25.88 -17.94 24.27
N ASN A 259 24.95 -17.32 24.99
CA ASN A 259 24.94 -17.32 26.43
C ASN A 259 24.73 -18.74 27.01
N THR A 260 23.77 -19.48 26.47
CA THR A 260 23.54 -20.89 26.87
C THR A 260 24.77 -21.76 26.57
N LEU A 261 25.45 -21.55 25.44
CA LEU A 261 26.68 -22.26 25.10
C LEU A 261 27.83 -21.89 26.04
N GLY A 262 27.91 -20.62 26.48
CA GLY A 262 28.90 -20.13 27.46
C GLY A 262 28.70 -20.75 28.82
N GLU A 263 27.48 -20.83 29.34
CA GLU A 263 27.14 -21.48 30.60
C GLU A 263 27.42 -22.99 30.55
N LEU A 264 27.04 -23.64 29.43
CA LEU A 264 27.36 -25.06 29.16
C LEU A 264 28.88 -25.31 29.19
N ALA A 265 29.67 -24.47 28.49
CA ALA A 265 31.10 -24.63 28.42
C ALA A 265 31.76 -24.48 29.80
N ALA A 266 31.32 -23.53 30.63
CA ALA A 266 31.84 -23.33 31.99
C ALA A 266 31.50 -24.51 32.91
N GLY A 267 30.24 -25.02 32.91
CA GLY A 267 29.84 -26.19 33.69
C GLY A 267 30.63 -27.45 33.30
N MET A 268 30.78 -27.67 31.99
CA MET A 268 31.47 -28.83 31.46
C MET A 268 32.99 -28.79 31.67
N ALA A 269 33.62 -27.60 31.66
CA ALA A 269 35.02 -27.47 32.03
C ALA A 269 35.27 -27.92 33.47
N HIS A 270 34.37 -27.62 34.38
CA HIS A 270 34.41 -28.08 35.77
C HIS A 270 34.25 -29.60 35.88
N GLU A 271 33.26 -30.18 35.17
CA GLU A 271 33.04 -31.63 35.16
C GLU A 271 34.12 -32.45 34.46
N LEU A 272 34.82 -31.90 33.47
CA LEU A 272 35.99 -32.52 32.85
C LEU A 272 37.20 -32.50 33.76
N ASN A 273 37.44 -31.40 34.47
CA ASN A 273 38.60 -31.26 35.36
C ASN A 273 38.53 -32.22 36.54
N GLN A 274 37.34 -32.61 37.06
CA GLN A 274 37.17 -33.53 38.18
C GLN A 274 37.75 -34.94 37.89
N PRO A 275 37.30 -35.68 36.83
CA PRO A 275 37.84 -37.00 36.54
C PRO A 275 39.30 -36.95 36.08
N LEU A 276 39.71 -35.88 35.39
CA LEU A 276 41.15 -35.72 35.00
C LEU A 276 42.06 -35.55 36.20
N THR A 277 41.63 -34.78 37.23
CA THR A 277 42.36 -34.65 38.49
C THR A 277 42.42 -35.98 39.21
N ALA A 278 41.34 -36.76 39.22
CA ALA A 278 41.30 -38.07 39.84
C ALA A 278 42.21 -39.10 39.06
N VAL A 279 42.23 -39.02 37.72
CA VAL A 279 43.19 -39.82 36.90
C VAL A 279 44.62 -39.49 37.31
N LEU A 280 44.98 -38.20 37.43
CA LEU A 280 46.30 -37.76 37.80
C LEU A 280 46.67 -38.22 39.21
N ALA A 281 45.78 -38.07 40.18
CA ALA A 281 45.99 -38.50 41.55
C ALA A 281 46.21 -40.03 41.70
N ASN A 282 45.37 -40.83 41.02
CA ASN A 282 45.44 -42.29 41.05
C ASN A 282 46.72 -42.80 40.30
N THR A 283 47.11 -42.19 39.22
CA THR A 283 48.37 -42.57 38.52
C THR A 283 49.60 -42.19 39.34
N GLN A 284 49.59 -41.06 40.06
CA GLN A 284 50.65 -40.67 40.97
C GLN A 284 50.71 -41.61 42.19
N ALA A 285 49.55 -41.99 42.74
CA ALA A 285 49.47 -42.98 43.84
C ALA A 285 50.02 -44.33 43.40
N ALA A 286 49.60 -44.83 42.23
CA ALA A 286 50.13 -46.08 41.67
C ALA A 286 51.68 -46.02 41.48
N GLY A 287 52.19 -44.91 41.00
CA GLY A 287 53.63 -44.71 40.83
C GLY A 287 54.40 -44.73 42.15
N ARG A 288 53.85 -44.15 43.24
CA ARG A 288 54.49 -44.21 44.57
C ARG A 288 54.46 -45.64 45.12
N LEU A 289 53.31 -46.33 45.08
CA LEU A 289 53.14 -47.70 45.58
C LEU A 289 54.04 -48.72 44.84
N LEU A 290 54.38 -48.47 43.59
CA LEU A 290 55.37 -49.27 42.83
C LEU A 290 56.82 -49.03 43.24
N ASN A 291 57.10 -47.83 43.75
CA ASN A 291 58.48 -47.43 44.18
C ASN A 291 58.71 -47.73 45.68
N ASP A 292 57.71 -48.19 46.43
CA ASP A 292 57.93 -48.62 47.82
C ASP A 292 58.77 -49.91 47.91
N ASP A 293 59.44 -50.11 49.04
CA ASP A 293 60.24 -51.29 49.26
C ASP A 293 59.77 -52.07 50.53
N PRO A 294 59.06 -53.20 50.35
CA PRO A 294 58.71 -53.90 49.08
C PRO A 294 57.58 -53.28 48.37
N PRO A 295 57.50 -53.35 46.97
CA PRO A 295 56.44 -52.75 46.16
C PRO A 295 55.01 -53.26 46.48
N GLU A 296 54.06 -52.39 46.66
CA GLU A 296 52.67 -52.72 46.92
C GLU A 296 51.87 -52.97 45.61
N LEU A 297 52.09 -54.09 44.94
CA LEU A 297 51.53 -54.40 43.63
C LEU A 297 50.01 -54.46 43.59
N ALA A 298 49.37 -54.93 44.63
CA ALA A 298 47.91 -55.02 44.71
C ALA A 298 47.24 -53.62 44.76
N SER A 299 47.76 -52.76 45.63
CA SER A 299 47.32 -51.36 45.79
C SER A 299 47.60 -50.53 44.54
N ALA A 300 48.73 -50.70 43.88
CA ALA A 300 49.09 -50.04 42.64
C ALA A 300 48.15 -50.45 41.49
N ARG A 301 47.76 -51.75 41.37
CA ARG A 301 46.77 -52.21 40.37
C ARG A 301 45.38 -51.61 40.63
N ALA A 302 44.99 -51.52 41.89
CA ALA A 302 43.68 -50.91 42.22
C ALA A 302 43.65 -49.43 41.87
N ALA A 303 44.72 -48.68 42.15
CA ALA A 303 44.84 -47.26 41.77
C ALA A 303 44.85 -47.08 40.24
N MET A 304 45.54 -47.95 39.48
CA MET A 304 45.48 -47.91 37.99
C MET A 304 44.08 -48.24 37.46
N ALA A 305 43.38 -49.22 38.04
CA ALA A 305 41.99 -49.52 37.64
C ALA A 305 41.05 -48.33 37.88
N GLN A 306 41.21 -47.63 39.00
CA GLN A 306 40.45 -46.38 39.26
C GLN A 306 40.80 -45.28 38.28
N ALA A 307 42.05 -45.11 37.89
CA ALA A 307 42.48 -44.14 36.86
C ALA A 307 41.80 -44.42 35.50
N VAL A 308 41.76 -45.70 35.07
CA VAL A 308 41.07 -46.12 33.86
C VAL A 308 39.57 -45.79 33.89
N GLU A 309 38.91 -46.03 35.01
CA GLU A 309 37.51 -45.75 35.15
C GLU A 309 37.23 -44.23 35.10
N GLN A 310 38.06 -43.40 35.70
CA GLN A 310 37.93 -41.93 35.64
C GLN A 310 38.21 -41.41 34.21
N ALA A 311 39.16 -42.00 33.46
CA ALA A 311 39.44 -41.66 32.06
C ALA A 311 38.23 -42.00 31.16
N ARG A 312 37.52 -43.11 31.43
CA ARG A 312 36.30 -43.48 30.75
C ARG A 312 35.21 -42.46 30.99
N ARG A 313 35.02 -42.02 32.27
CA ARG A 313 34.06 -40.96 32.62
C ARG A 313 34.35 -39.64 31.88
N ALA A 314 35.63 -39.21 31.81
CA ALA A 314 36.03 -38.03 31.07
C ALA A 314 35.65 -38.13 29.58
N SER A 315 35.88 -39.30 28.97
CA SER A 315 35.49 -39.56 27.56
C SER A 315 33.98 -39.49 27.33
N GLU A 316 33.18 -39.94 28.26
CA GLU A 316 31.70 -39.84 28.21
C GLU A 316 31.23 -38.38 28.30
N VAL A 317 31.88 -37.55 29.12
CA VAL A 317 31.56 -36.11 29.21
C VAL A 317 31.85 -35.44 27.87
N VAL A 318 33.01 -35.71 27.24
CA VAL A 318 33.38 -35.18 25.92
C VAL A 318 32.39 -35.65 24.85
N GLY A 319 32.01 -36.93 24.85
CA GLY A 319 31.02 -37.48 23.92
C GLY A 319 29.63 -36.80 24.03
N ARG A 320 29.21 -36.42 25.25
CA ARG A 320 27.99 -35.68 25.50
C ARG A 320 28.08 -34.25 25.03
N LEU A 321 29.20 -33.55 25.23
CA LEU A 321 29.43 -32.19 24.70
C LEU A 321 29.36 -32.16 23.18
N ARG A 322 30.03 -33.08 22.53
CA ARG A 322 30.00 -33.18 21.06
C ARG A 322 28.59 -33.32 20.54
N ARG A 323 27.79 -34.21 21.13
CA ARG A 323 26.34 -34.40 20.74
C ARG A 323 25.47 -33.17 21.03
N ALA A 324 25.76 -32.39 22.06
CA ALA A 324 25.04 -31.17 22.38
C ALA A 324 25.37 -30.00 21.42
N VAL A 325 26.56 -29.99 20.82
CA VAL A 325 27.06 -28.96 19.88
C VAL A 325 26.78 -29.34 18.42
N GLU A 326 26.83 -30.63 18.08
CA GLU A 326 26.50 -31.13 16.73
C GLU A 326 25.04 -30.84 16.42
N ARG A 327 24.77 -30.02 15.39
CA ARG A 327 23.43 -29.83 14.85
C ARG A 327 22.93 -31.16 14.27
N PRO A 328 21.71 -31.61 14.55
CA PRO A 328 21.04 -32.58 13.69
C PRO A 328 20.87 -31.88 12.33
N GLY A 329 21.71 -32.21 11.39
CA GLY A 329 21.77 -31.51 10.10
C GLY A 329 20.99 -32.19 8.98
N LEU A 330 20.18 -33.18 9.29
CA LEU A 330 19.39 -33.91 8.32
C LEU A 330 17.96 -33.38 8.30
N ALA A 331 17.46 -33.13 7.10
CA ALA A 331 16.06 -32.70 6.91
C ALA A 331 15.12 -33.76 7.50
N ALA A 332 14.01 -33.31 8.12
CA ALA A 332 12.94 -34.19 8.56
C ALA A 332 12.44 -35.03 7.38
N GLN A 333 12.34 -36.34 7.58
CA GLN A 333 11.88 -37.30 6.58
C GLN A 333 10.80 -38.22 7.16
N PRO A 334 10.02 -38.91 6.32
CA PRO A 334 9.05 -39.86 6.80
C PRO A 334 9.76 -41.03 7.52
N VAL A 335 9.41 -41.26 8.81
CA VAL A 335 9.96 -42.35 9.64
C VAL A 335 8.82 -43.13 10.24
N VAL A 336 8.91 -44.46 10.16
CA VAL A 336 7.94 -45.37 10.80
C VAL A 336 8.28 -45.55 12.27
N LEU A 337 7.40 -45.10 13.16
CA LEU A 337 7.61 -45.13 14.63
C LEU A 337 7.84 -46.54 15.19
N GLN A 338 7.14 -47.53 14.66
CA GLN A 338 7.34 -48.92 15.10
C GLN A 338 8.80 -49.41 14.87
N GLY A 339 9.41 -48.95 13.78
CA GLY A 339 10.85 -49.23 13.50
C GLY A 339 11.77 -48.59 14.51
N ALA A 340 11.60 -47.24 14.76
CA ALA A 340 12.41 -46.52 15.70
C ALA A 340 12.36 -47.08 17.12
N VAL A 341 11.15 -47.42 17.58
CA VAL A 341 10.97 -48.03 18.92
C VAL A 341 11.66 -49.39 19.01
N ARG A 342 11.51 -50.25 18.00
CA ARG A 342 12.18 -51.57 17.98
C ARG A 342 13.69 -51.46 17.97
N ASN A 343 14.24 -50.53 17.17
CA ASN A 343 15.69 -50.24 17.15
C ASN A 343 16.20 -49.80 18.50
N ALA A 344 15.51 -48.89 19.18
CA ALA A 344 15.90 -48.40 20.50
C ALA A 344 15.85 -49.51 21.56
N LEU A 345 14.82 -50.37 21.51
CA LEU A 345 14.71 -51.53 22.41
C LEU A 345 15.79 -52.59 22.16
N TYR A 346 16.14 -52.83 20.89
CA TYR A 346 17.22 -53.74 20.50
C TYR A 346 18.58 -53.21 21.07
N LEU A 347 18.87 -51.94 20.95
CA LEU A 347 20.09 -51.35 21.47
C LEU A 347 20.15 -51.45 23.01
N LEU A 348 19.01 -51.46 23.69
CA LEU A 348 18.88 -51.54 25.16
C LEU A 348 18.69 -52.95 25.66
N GLU A 349 18.71 -53.99 24.83
CA GLU A 349 18.54 -55.38 25.20
C GLU A 349 19.48 -55.82 26.35
N PRO A 350 20.80 -55.45 26.33
CA PRO A 350 21.70 -55.82 27.43
C PRO A 350 21.27 -55.19 28.78
N GLU A 351 20.78 -53.94 28.75
CA GLU A 351 20.33 -53.20 29.94
C GLU A 351 19.01 -53.76 30.47
N LEU A 352 18.09 -54.12 29.58
CA LEU A 352 16.82 -54.78 29.89
C LEU A 352 17.07 -56.14 30.59
N LYS A 353 17.97 -56.96 30.03
CA LYS A 353 18.36 -58.24 30.64
C LYS A 353 19.02 -58.09 31.99
N ARG A 354 19.96 -57.15 32.10
CA ARG A 354 20.67 -56.87 33.36
C ARG A 354 19.73 -56.50 34.49
N ARG A 355 18.65 -55.69 34.15
CA ARG A 355 17.68 -55.21 35.12
C ARG A 355 16.45 -56.12 35.28
N GLU A 356 16.43 -57.24 34.60
CA GLU A 356 15.29 -58.16 34.58
C GLU A 356 13.96 -57.49 34.25
N VAL A 357 13.93 -56.63 33.20
CA VAL A 357 12.78 -55.90 32.73
C VAL A 357 12.34 -56.42 31.38
N THR A 358 11.08 -56.85 31.25
CA THR A 358 10.47 -57.21 30.00
C THR A 358 9.48 -56.11 29.57
N PRO A 359 9.73 -55.33 28.49
CA PRO A 359 8.85 -54.29 28.04
C PRO A 359 7.54 -54.82 27.49
N GLN A 360 6.42 -54.21 27.88
CA GLN A 360 5.10 -54.46 27.31
C GLN A 360 4.88 -53.53 26.14
N LEU A 361 4.66 -54.06 24.94
CA LEU A 361 4.54 -53.29 23.71
C LEU A 361 3.11 -53.32 23.19
N GLU A 362 2.49 -52.16 23.09
CA GLU A 362 1.18 -51.98 22.47
C GLU A 362 1.36 -51.08 21.21
N MET A 363 1.34 -51.75 20.03
CA MET A 363 1.55 -51.04 18.77
C MET A 363 0.43 -51.37 17.80
N PRO A 364 -0.10 -50.40 17.08
CA PRO A 364 -1.06 -50.65 16.02
C PRO A 364 -0.42 -51.48 14.88
N SER A 365 -1.23 -52.31 14.23
CA SER A 365 -0.77 -53.08 13.08
C SER A 365 -0.45 -52.24 11.85
N ALA A 366 -1.13 -51.12 11.70
CA ALA A 366 -0.84 -50.16 10.65
C ALA A 366 0.43 -49.34 10.97
N PRO A 367 1.30 -49.07 10.00
CA PRO A 367 2.49 -48.26 10.22
C PRO A 367 2.11 -46.78 10.54
N VAL A 368 2.61 -46.25 11.65
CA VAL A 368 2.48 -44.84 12.03
C VAL A 368 3.73 -44.11 11.53
N THR A 369 3.57 -43.36 10.45
CA THR A 369 4.68 -42.62 9.81
C THR A 369 4.65 -41.15 10.21
N VAL A 370 5.73 -40.68 10.81
CA VAL A 370 5.89 -39.26 11.27
C VAL A 370 6.97 -38.57 10.48
N LEU A 371 6.91 -37.24 10.45
CA LEU A 371 7.95 -36.41 9.87
C LEU A 371 8.99 -36.13 10.94
N ALA A 372 10.14 -36.80 10.89
CA ALA A 372 11.17 -36.70 11.91
C ALA A 372 12.58 -36.82 11.34
N GLU A 373 13.57 -36.34 12.09
CA GLU A 373 14.97 -36.66 11.85
C GLU A 373 15.28 -37.98 12.56
N PRO A 374 15.72 -39.05 11.84
CA PRO A 374 15.81 -40.40 12.38
C PRO A 374 16.70 -40.51 13.62
N VAL A 375 17.89 -39.89 13.59
CA VAL A 375 18.86 -39.98 14.69
C VAL A 375 18.34 -39.27 15.94
N ALA A 376 17.73 -38.08 15.76
CA ALA A 376 17.13 -37.34 16.88
C ALA A 376 15.95 -38.12 17.50
N LEU A 377 15.11 -38.73 16.66
CA LEU A 377 14.00 -39.56 17.14
C LEU A 377 14.50 -40.77 17.94
N GLU A 378 15.48 -41.52 17.40
CA GLU A 378 16.08 -42.63 18.12
C GLU A 378 16.73 -42.20 19.44
N GLN A 379 17.39 -41.03 19.46
CA GLN A 379 18.00 -40.48 20.68
C GLN A 379 16.96 -40.11 21.74
N ILE A 380 15.81 -39.51 21.35
CA ILE A 380 14.73 -39.21 22.28
C ILE A 380 14.21 -40.52 22.88
N ILE A 381 13.85 -41.51 22.05
CA ILE A 381 13.28 -42.77 22.49
C ILE A 381 14.29 -43.49 23.44
N HIS A 382 15.55 -43.58 23.05
CA HIS A 382 16.60 -44.15 23.85
C HIS A 382 16.72 -43.46 25.23
N ASN A 383 16.76 -42.14 25.28
CA ASN A 383 16.87 -41.39 26.53
C ASN A 383 15.67 -41.64 27.46
N LEU A 384 14.44 -41.65 26.88
CA LEU A 384 13.23 -41.90 27.67
C LEU A 384 13.20 -43.32 28.21
N LEU A 385 13.57 -44.34 27.43
CA LEU A 385 13.67 -45.72 27.85
C LEU A 385 14.75 -45.89 28.93
N MET A 386 15.92 -45.32 28.78
CA MET A 386 16.98 -45.34 29.79
C MET A 386 16.53 -44.69 31.10
N ASN A 387 15.81 -43.58 31.05
CA ASN A 387 15.26 -42.94 32.26
C ASN A 387 14.27 -43.86 32.99
N ALA A 388 13.40 -44.52 32.24
CA ALA A 388 12.46 -45.49 32.79
C ALA A 388 13.17 -46.70 33.41
N LEU A 389 14.16 -47.28 32.73
CA LEU A 389 14.97 -48.39 33.22
C LEU A 389 15.73 -48.05 34.50
N GLN A 390 16.28 -46.83 34.57
CA GLN A 390 16.97 -46.37 35.76
C GLN A 390 15.98 -46.12 36.95
N ALA A 391 14.75 -45.65 36.67
CA ALA A 391 13.74 -45.52 37.72
C ALA A 391 13.30 -46.89 38.27
N LEU A 392 13.23 -47.92 37.39
CA LEU A 392 12.88 -49.29 37.78
C LEU A 392 13.95 -50.01 38.62
N GLU A 393 15.22 -49.54 38.64
CA GLU A 393 16.25 -50.08 39.54
C GLU A 393 15.89 -49.91 41.02
N GLN A 394 15.09 -48.89 41.36
CA GLN A 394 14.67 -48.59 42.72
C GLN A 394 13.45 -49.41 43.18
N VAL A 395 12.97 -50.35 42.35
CA VAL A 395 11.78 -51.12 42.59
C VAL A 395 12.14 -52.64 42.55
N PRO A 396 11.52 -53.45 43.43
CA PRO A 396 11.72 -54.90 43.38
C PRO A 396 11.44 -55.49 41.98
N THR A 397 12.23 -56.49 41.58
CA THR A 397 12.15 -57.09 40.23
C THR A 397 10.76 -57.58 39.86
N THR A 398 9.98 -58.09 40.80
CA THR A 398 8.62 -58.57 40.62
C THR A 398 7.61 -57.48 40.28
N GLU A 399 7.92 -56.19 40.59
CA GLU A 399 7.06 -55.06 40.38
C GLU A 399 7.51 -54.17 39.18
N ARG A 400 8.66 -54.49 38.54
CA ARG A 400 9.19 -53.74 37.44
C ARG A 400 8.31 -53.94 36.21
N ARG A 401 7.66 -52.85 35.75
CA ARG A 401 6.86 -52.83 34.52
C ARG A 401 7.28 -51.64 33.68
N LEU A 402 7.57 -51.88 32.44
CA LEU A 402 7.87 -50.88 31.42
C LEU A 402 6.86 -51.07 30.28
N GLY A 403 6.02 -50.04 30.09
CA GLY A 403 5.05 -50.00 28.97
C GLY A 403 5.54 -49.08 27.85
N VAL A 404 5.36 -49.51 26.62
CA VAL A 404 5.61 -48.67 25.44
C VAL A 404 4.39 -48.77 24.53
N THR A 405 3.64 -47.72 24.39
CA THR A 405 2.43 -47.64 23.61
C THR A 405 2.62 -46.69 22.43
N LEU A 406 2.20 -47.13 21.22
CA LEU A 406 2.12 -46.33 20.01
C LEU A 406 0.66 -46.08 19.65
N ALA A 407 0.34 -44.84 19.32
CA ALA A 407 -0.99 -44.46 18.88
C ALA A 407 -0.91 -43.35 17.83
N GLU A 408 -1.97 -43.23 17.07
CA GLU A 408 -2.23 -42.07 16.21
C GLU A 408 -3.38 -41.28 16.82
N ALA A 409 -3.16 -39.99 17.10
CA ALA A 409 -4.15 -39.10 17.66
C ALA A 409 -3.93 -37.67 17.11
N ASP A 410 -5.01 -36.96 16.76
CA ASP A 410 -4.99 -35.54 16.37
C ASP A 410 -3.98 -35.20 15.25
N ARG A 411 -3.87 -36.07 14.21
CA ARG A 411 -2.85 -35.96 13.15
C ARG A 411 -1.40 -36.00 13.67
N GLN A 412 -1.18 -36.66 14.77
CA GLN A 412 0.14 -36.88 15.36
C GLN A 412 0.37 -38.39 15.59
N GLY A 413 1.61 -38.81 15.39
CA GLY A 413 2.07 -40.09 15.86
C GLY A 413 2.59 -39.91 17.28
N VAL A 414 2.09 -40.72 18.20
CA VAL A 414 2.34 -40.58 19.65
C VAL A 414 3.06 -41.84 20.16
N VAL A 415 4.22 -41.64 20.81
CA VAL A 415 4.93 -42.67 21.56
C VAL A 415 4.77 -42.37 23.06
N THR A 416 4.22 -43.28 23.80
CA THR A 416 4.08 -43.19 25.26
C THR A 416 4.95 -44.22 25.91
N ILE A 417 5.84 -43.80 26.80
CA ILE A 417 6.70 -44.68 27.61
C ILE A 417 6.29 -44.50 29.09
N SER A 418 5.91 -45.59 29.74
CA SER A 418 5.43 -45.61 31.12
C SER A 418 6.26 -46.57 31.96
N ASP A 419 6.61 -46.15 33.16
CA ASP A 419 7.29 -46.99 34.18
C ASP A 419 6.47 -47.06 35.46
N CYS A 420 6.75 -48.07 36.29
CA CYS A 420 6.24 -48.23 37.65
C CYS A 420 7.33 -47.93 38.70
N GLY A 421 8.26 -47.01 38.40
CA GLY A 421 9.29 -46.55 39.31
C GLY A 421 8.72 -45.76 40.51
N PRO A 422 9.57 -45.08 41.28
CA PRO A 422 9.13 -44.29 42.43
C PRO A 422 8.27 -43.07 42.01
N GLY A 423 8.27 -42.69 40.74
CA GLY A 423 7.59 -41.50 40.26
C GLY A 423 8.37 -40.23 40.52
N MET A 424 7.70 -39.08 40.38
CA MET A 424 8.26 -37.76 40.59
C MET A 424 7.42 -36.99 41.60
N ALA A 425 8.02 -36.14 42.43
CA ALA A 425 7.27 -35.26 43.33
C ALA A 425 6.52 -34.16 42.49
N ALA A 426 5.39 -33.68 43.03
CA ALA A 426 4.53 -32.74 42.28
C ALA A 426 5.23 -31.40 41.96
N ASP A 427 6.18 -30.97 42.79
CA ASP A 427 7.01 -29.76 42.60
C ASP A 427 8.15 -29.97 41.59
N VAL A 428 8.52 -31.23 41.32
CA VAL A 428 9.58 -31.64 40.41
C VAL A 428 9.09 -31.67 38.98
N LEU A 429 7.87 -32.16 38.72
CA LEU A 429 7.30 -32.38 37.39
C LEU A 429 7.35 -31.14 36.48
N PRO A 430 7.06 -29.91 36.92
CA PRO A 430 7.15 -28.72 36.06
C PRO A 430 8.59 -28.33 35.65
N ARG A 431 9.58 -28.87 36.33
CA ARG A 431 11.00 -28.49 36.21
C ARG A 431 11.86 -29.51 35.47
N ILE A 432 11.34 -30.72 35.19
CA ILE A 432 12.13 -31.84 34.64
C ILE A 432 12.73 -31.58 33.25
N PHE A 433 12.11 -30.66 32.50
CA PHE A 433 12.63 -30.24 31.18
C PHE A 433 13.58 -29.05 31.28
N GLY A 434 13.72 -28.46 32.47
CA GLY A 434 14.72 -27.41 32.72
C GLY A 434 16.14 -27.94 32.51
N PRO A 435 17.03 -27.20 31.86
CA PRO A 435 18.44 -27.58 31.70
C PRO A 435 19.11 -27.69 33.08
N PHE A 436 19.97 -28.70 33.24
CA PHE A 436 20.69 -29.03 34.48
C PHE A 436 19.79 -29.46 35.65
N PHE A 437 18.52 -29.66 35.44
CA PHE A 437 17.65 -30.17 36.49
C PHE A 437 17.74 -31.68 36.60
N THR A 438 18.17 -32.17 37.73
CA THR A 438 18.26 -33.61 38.04
C THR A 438 17.93 -33.86 39.50
N THR A 439 17.29 -34.98 39.77
CA THR A 439 17.05 -35.51 41.14
C THR A 439 18.05 -36.62 41.49
N ARG A 440 19.08 -36.86 40.69
CA ARG A 440 20.06 -37.94 40.83
C ARG A 440 21.46 -37.37 41.05
N ASP A 441 22.25 -37.97 41.97
CA ASP A 441 23.60 -37.53 42.30
C ASP A 441 24.61 -37.64 41.14
N ALA A 442 24.35 -38.48 40.15
CA ALA A 442 25.24 -38.70 39.01
C ALA A 442 24.66 -38.25 37.65
N GLY A 443 23.59 -37.46 37.63
CA GLY A 443 22.91 -37.04 36.40
C GLY A 443 23.19 -35.58 36.08
N LEU A 444 23.56 -35.27 34.81
CA LEU A 444 23.76 -33.88 34.32
C LEU A 444 22.48 -33.07 34.18
N GLY A 445 21.32 -33.68 34.24
CA GLY A 445 20.04 -32.99 34.01
C GLY A 445 19.82 -32.44 32.60
N LEU A 446 20.58 -32.94 31.59
CA LEU A 446 20.51 -32.46 30.19
C LEU A 446 19.67 -33.38 29.29
N GLY A 447 19.42 -34.62 29.72
CA GLY A 447 18.76 -35.63 28.84
C GLY A 447 17.34 -35.23 28.43
N LEU A 448 16.49 -34.84 29.38
CA LEU A 448 15.10 -34.46 29.09
C LEU A 448 14.96 -33.10 28.42
N SER A 449 15.78 -32.12 28.78
CA SER A 449 15.78 -30.81 28.09
C SER A 449 16.23 -30.91 26.64
N LEU A 450 17.18 -31.79 26.35
CA LEU A 450 17.58 -32.08 24.96
C LEU A 450 16.45 -32.79 24.19
N CYS A 451 15.76 -33.77 24.81
CA CYS A 451 14.63 -34.45 24.19
C CYS A 451 13.49 -33.49 23.87
N GLU A 452 13.17 -32.53 24.74
CA GLU A 452 12.18 -31.50 24.47
C GLU A 452 12.58 -30.57 23.33
N THR A 453 13.84 -30.13 23.31
CA THR A 453 14.39 -29.30 22.24
C THR A 453 14.33 -30.01 20.87
N LEU A 454 14.72 -31.29 20.82
CA LEU A 454 14.69 -32.09 19.61
C LEU A 454 13.23 -32.33 19.14
N ALA A 455 12.32 -32.66 20.05
CA ALA A 455 10.90 -32.85 19.75
C ALA A 455 10.28 -31.56 19.17
N THR A 456 10.52 -30.41 19.82
CA THR A 456 10.06 -29.10 19.36
C THR A 456 10.68 -28.71 18.01
N GLY A 457 11.96 -29.01 17.80
CA GLY A 457 12.63 -28.78 16.53
C GLY A 457 12.06 -29.58 15.36
N MET A 458 11.41 -30.70 15.62
CA MET A 458 10.68 -31.51 14.63
C MET A 458 9.17 -31.16 14.53
N GLY A 459 8.74 -30.06 15.15
CA GLY A 459 7.33 -29.62 15.14
C GLY A 459 6.42 -30.45 16.07
N GLY A 460 7.00 -31.24 16.97
CA GLY A 460 6.31 -32.06 17.96
C GLY A 460 6.37 -31.49 19.37
N SER A 461 6.00 -32.33 20.35
CA SER A 461 6.04 -31.97 21.78
C SER A 461 6.40 -33.19 22.61
N LEU A 462 7.04 -32.92 23.76
CA LEU A 462 7.32 -33.93 24.78
C LEU A 462 6.67 -33.49 26.11
N THR A 463 5.85 -34.37 26.69
CA THR A 463 5.17 -34.11 27.95
C THR A 463 5.43 -35.24 28.95
N ALA A 464 5.27 -34.95 30.25
CA ALA A 464 5.40 -35.93 31.29
C ALA A 464 4.23 -35.84 32.28
N ALA A 465 3.86 -36.98 32.84
CA ALA A 465 2.78 -37.08 33.83
C ALA A 465 3.10 -38.19 34.85
N HIS A 466 2.32 -38.24 35.93
CA HIS A 466 2.37 -39.33 36.89
C HIS A 466 1.71 -40.60 36.31
N ASN A 467 2.32 -41.75 36.51
CA ASN A 467 1.68 -43.03 36.25
C ASN A 467 0.93 -43.49 37.51
N LEU A 468 -0.24 -44.10 37.35
CA LEU A 468 -1.02 -44.64 38.46
C LEU A 468 -0.86 -46.17 38.54
N PRO A 469 -0.70 -46.79 39.74
CA PRO A 469 -0.69 -46.11 41.05
C PRO A 469 0.64 -45.44 41.43
N ARG A 470 1.73 -45.69 40.70
CA ARG A 470 3.03 -45.03 40.87
C ARG A 470 3.86 -45.09 39.57
N GLY A 471 4.85 -44.20 39.40
CA GLY A 471 5.75 -44.13 38.26
C GLY A 471 5.62 -42.86 37.46
N ALA A 472 6.21 -42.86 36.28
CA ALA A 472 6.16 -41.76 35.35
C ALA A 472 5.65 -42.22 33.97
N VAL A 473 5.03 -41.28 33.25
CA VAL A 473 4.62 -41.41 31.86
C VAL A 473 5.22 -40.27 31.03
N PHE A 474 5.97 -40.59 30.01
CA PHE A 474 6.47 -39.64 29.05
C PHE A 474 5.75 -39.84 27.71
N ARG A 475 5.27 -38.77 27.12
CA ARG A 475 4.54 -38.78 25.86
C ARG A 475 5.22 -37.88 24.81
N LEU A 476 5.74 -38.49 23.78
CA LEU A 476 6.31 -37.83 22.61
C LEU A 476 5.24 -37.79 21.49
N SER A 477 4.91 -36.59 21.01
CA SER A 477 3.97 -36.40 19.91
C SER A 477 4.71 -35.75 18.75
N LEU A 478 4.58 -36.30 17.52
CA LEU A 478 5.22 -35.81 16.32
C LEU A 478 4.20 -35.70 15.18
N PRO A 479 4.32 -34.73 14.28
CA PRO A 479 3.40 -34.60 13.15
C PRO A 479 3.47 -35.82 12.23
N LEU A 480 2.32 -36.32 11.80
CA LEU A 480 2.27 -37.40 10.78
C LEU A 480 2.89 -36.89 9.48
N ALA A 481 3.60 -37.76 8.78
CA ALA A 481 3.97 -37.51 7.41
C ALA A 481 2.70 -37.57 6.56
N ASP A 482 2.44 -36.53 5.76
CA ASP A 482 1.35 -36.60 4.77
C ASP A 482 1.61 -37.81 3.88
N THR A 483 0.68 -38.77 3.91
CA THR A 483 0.74 -39.96 3.01
C THR A 483 0.57 -39.44 1.58
N PRO A 484 1.47 -39.77 0.63
CA PRO A 484 1.36 -39.31 -0.75
C PRO A 484 0.12 -39.87 -1.45
#